data_666a659696a2f21e38c044969b14e26c
#
_entry.id   666a659696a2f21e38c044969b14e26c
#
_cell.length_a   1.000
_cell.length_b   1.000
_cell.length_c   1.000
_cell.angle_alpha   90.00
_cell.angle_beta   90.00
_cell.angle_gamma   90.00
#
_symmetry.space_group_name_H-M   'P 1'
#
loop_
_entity.id
_entity.type
_entity.pdbx_description
1 polymer ?
#
loop_
_entity_poly.entity_id
_entity_poly.type
_entity_poly.pdbx_seq_one_letter_code
_entity_poly.pdbx_strand_id
1 'polypeptide(L)'
;MLFTGGITLGFIFAFTLIQDKDAPITSEMIQNAASVIGLEFTETERDTMVSSLENTRNRLQAIRDLQLKNSTPPALNFNPIPVGKRFNFQQDAQVWNLPVNVELPKNRHELAFYTIGELASLIKDQKISSVELTEFFLDRIEKHDEKLEAIITVTRERALEQAEQMDVELENGIYRGPLHGIPYGAKDLLAVEGYKTTWGAAPYKDQEIAETATVIQKLDESGAVLIAKTTLGALAYGDIWFGGRTNNPWNIEQGSSGSSAGSSAGTAAGLFPFAIGTETLGSIVSPSTRNGTTGLRPTYGRVSRTGAMALSWSMDKIGPITRSVEDAAIVFNAIYGGDGKDQTIVNLPFNYKSDLDITTLKVGYLESAFEQDYRNKEQDSLVLETMRELGIELIPIELPDFNAGPLRLILTAEGAAAFDQLTLTDQDDLMEWQSPSAWPNTFRAAHFIPATEYINANRARYELIQKMDSVMQEVDVYLSPSFVGGNLLVTNLTGHPSVVLPNGFTDDGNPASITFVADLFNEAALLAVARAYQKVTEHHQKHPPLFLD
;
A
#
# COMPACT_ATOMS: atom_id res chain seq x y z
N MET A 1 33.00 -11.80 73.70
CA MET A 1 31.68 -11.21 73.36
C MET A 1 31.41 -11.49 71.87
N LEU A 2 30.61 -12.53 71.61
CA LEU A 2 30.26 -12.96 70.25
C LEU A 2 28.99 -12.19 69.86
N PHE A 3 29.00 -11.54 68.70
CA PHE A 3 27.80 -11.07 68.01
C PHE A 3 27.55 -11.94 66.79
N THR A 4 26.51 -12.75 66.86
CA THR A 4 25.97 -13.51 65.73
C THR A 4 24.94 -12.62 65.03
N GLY A 5 25.25 -12.15 63.82
CA GLY A 5 24.35 -11.47 62.92
C GLY A 5 23.62 -12.49 62.04
N GLY A 6 22.32 -12.69 62.26
CA GLY A 6 21.49 -13.54 61.42
C GLY A 6 21.11 -12.81 60.14
N ILE A 7 21.46 -13.37 58.98
CA ILE A 7 20.99 -12.95 57.65
C ILE A 7 19.67 -13.68 57.41
N THR A 8 18.58 -12.95 57.45
CA THR A 8 17.25 -13.45 57.04
C THR A 8 17.15 -13.30 55.51
N LEU A 9 17.31 -14.40 54.79
CA LEU A 9 16.99 -14.48 53.34
C LEU A 9 15.45 -14.48 53.20
N GLY A 10 14.88 -13.36 52.78
CA GLY A 10 13.51 -13.29 52.32
C GLY A 10 13.37 -13.89 50.94
N PHE A 11 12.85 -15.10 50.83
CA PHE A 11 12.38 -15.65 49.57
C PHE A 11 11.10 -14.90 49.14
N ILE A 12 11.20 -14.03 48.13
CA ILE A 12 10.06 -13.49 47.42
C ILE A 12 9.62 -14.60 46.47
N PHE A 13 8.59 -15.36 46.82
CA PHE A 13 7.84 -16.19 45.90
C PHE A 13 7.01 -15.26 45.00
N ALA A 14 7.52 -15.00 43.79
CA ALA A 14 6.69 -14.49 42.72
C ALA A 14 5.73 -15.64 42.33
N PHE A 15 4.52 -15.63 42.86
CA PHE A 15 3.42 -16.41 42.32
C PHE A 15 3.08 -15.81 40.95
N THR A 16 3.63 -16.36 39.89
CA THR A 16 3.03 -16.26 38.57
C THR A 16 1.71 -17.04 38.68
N LEU A 17 0.60 -16.32 38.80
CA LEU A 17 -0.72 -16.90 38.58
C LEU A 17 -0.75 -17.34 37.11
N ILE A 18 -0.39 -18.57 36.83
CA ILE A 18 -0.77 -19.26 35.61
C ILE A 18 -2.28 -19.33 35.71
N GLN A 19 -2.97 -18.41 35.03
CA GLN A 19 -4.42 -18.45 34.95
C GLN A 19 -4.76 -19.74 34.21
N ASP A 20 -5.37 -20.68 34.94
CA ASP A 20 -5.80 -21.96 34.36
C ASP A 20 -6.79 -21.63 33.24
N LYS A 21 -6.39 -21.91 31.98
CA LYS A 21 -7.23 -21.64 30.79
C LYS A 21 -8.58 -22.34 30.86
N ASP A 22 -8.68 -23.36 31.69
CA ASP A 22 -9.88 -24.18 31.93
C ASP A 22 -10.66 -23.78 33.18
N ALA A 23 -10.26 -22.71 33.89
CA ALA A 23 -10.99 -22.23 35.05
C ALA A 23 -12.46 -21.91 34.70
N PRO A 24 -13.43 -22.29 35.55
CA PRO A 24 -14.83 -21.98 35.31
C PRO A 24 -15.08 -20.48 35.15
N ILE A 25 -15.94 -20.12 34.20
CA ILE A 25 -16.35 -18.73 34.00
C ILE A 25 -17.25 -18.31 35.20
N THR A 26 -16.99 -17.14 35.80
CA THR A 26 -17.74 -16.61 36.90
C THR A 26 -18.54 -15.35 36.51
N SER A 27 -19.60 -15.04 37.24
CA SER A 27 -20.42 -13.81 37.10
C SER A 27 -19.54 -12.54 37.18
N GLU A 28 -18.53 -12.54 38.05
CA GLU A 28 -17.59 -11.42 38.20
C GLU A 28 -16.71 -11.26 36.96
N MET A 29 -16.18 -12.35 36.36
CA MET A 29 -15.43 -12.31 35.11
C MET A 29 -16.28 -11.72 33.97
N ILE A 30 -17.58 -12.09 33.92
CA ILE A 30 -18.50 -11.56 32.90
C ILE A 30 -18.72 -10.05 33.13
N GLN A 31 -18.87 -9.60 34.34
CA GLN A 31 -19.01 -8.18 34.66
C GLN A 31 -17.78 -7.37 34.23
N ASN A 32 -16.58 -7.88 34.56
CA ASN A 32 -15.33 -7.21 34.20
C ASN A 32 -15.16 -7.14 32.69
N ALA A 33 -15.42 -8.25 31.97
CA ALA A 33 -15.35 -8.27 30.51
C ALA A 33 -16.40 -7.34 29.86
N ALA A 34 -17.62 -7.32 30.34
CA ALA A 34 -18.68 -6.43 29.87
C ALA A 34 -18.29 -4.96 30.01
N SER A 35 -17.71 -4.58 31.18
CA SER A 35 -17.24 -3.21 31.42
C SER A 35 -16.16 -2.77 30.42
N VAL A 36 -15.25 -3.66 30.01
CA VAL A 36 -14.22 -3.36 28.99
C VAL A 36 -14.84 -2.97 27.64
N ILE A 37 -15.97 -3.59 27.27
CA ILE A 37 -16.65 -3.35 25.99
C ILE A 37 -17.87 -2.42 26.13
N GLY A 38 -18.04 -1.74 27.30
CA GLY A 38 -19.08 -0.75 27.52
C GLY A 38 -20.50 -1.32 27.66
N LEU A 39 -20.63 -2.57 28.10
CA LEU A 39 -21.92 -3.23 28.37
C LEU A 39 -22.15 -3.41 29.87
N GLU A 40 -23.44 -3.44 30.27
CA GLU A 40 -23.88 -3.70 31.63
C GLU A 40 -24.93 -4.81 31.60
N PHE A 41 -24.78 -5.79 32.52
CA PHE A 41 -25.75 -6.87 32.76
C PHE A 41 -26.06 -7.00 34.23
N THR A 42 -27.31 -7.31 34.57
CA THR A 42 -27.71 -7.64 35.93
C THR A 42 -27.05 -8.95 36.39
N GLU A 43 -26.98 -9.16 37.71
CA GLU A 43 -26.44 -10.39 38.31
C GLU A 43 -27.13 -11.64 37.74
N THR A 44 -28.47 -11.63 37.67
CA THR A 44 -29.27 -12.74 37.13
C THR A 44 -28.95 -13.05 35.66
N GLU A 45 -28.75 -12.01 34.86
CA GLU A 45 -28.35 -12.17 33.44
C GLU A 45 -26.95 -12.79 33.33
N ARG A 46 -26.00 -12.30 34.14
CA ARG A 46 -24.63 -12.86 34.14
C ARG A 46 -24.62 -14.33 34.56
N ASP A 47 -25.35 -14.71 35.60
CA ASP A 47 -25.43 -16.09 36.06
C ASP A 47 -26.03 -17.01 34.98
N THR A 48 -27.03 -16.53 34.25
CA THR A 48 -27.64 -17.26 33.13
C THR A 48 -26.69 -17.41 31.95
N MET A 49 -25.76 -16.48 31.72
CA MET A 49 -24.79 -16.48 30.63
C MET A 49 -23.64 -17.49 30.82
N VAL A 50 -23.31 -17.91 32.07
CA VAL A 50 -22.10 -18.72 32.35
C VAL A 50 -21.99 -19.93 31.44
N SER A 51 -22.98 -20.81 31.40
CA SER A 51 -22.90 -22.04 30.57
C SER A 51 -22.80 -21.75 29.05
N SER A 52 -23.45 -20.69 28.60
CA SER A 52 -23.37 -20.26 27.19
C SER A 52 -21.98 -19.76 26.83
N LEU A 53 -21.33 -19.01 27.73
CA LEU A 53 -19.98 -18.49 27.53
C LEU A 53 -18.90 -19.59 27.61
N GLU A 54 -19.08 -20.60 28.46
CA GLU A 54 -18.21 -21.79 28.47
C GLU A 54 -18.27 -22.55 27.12
N ASN A 55 -19.48 -22.74 26.59
CA ASN A 55 -19.66 -23.33 25.26
C ASN A 55 -19.03 -22.46 24.15
N THR A 56 -19.17 -21.14 24.27
CA THR A 56 -18.55 -20.19 23.32
C THR A 56 -17.03 -20.27 23.38
N ARG A 57 -16.42 -20.29 24.58
CA ARG A 57 -14.97 -20.46 24.78
C ARG A 57 -14.45 -21.73 24.08
N ASN A 58 -15.17 -22.85 24.23
CA ASN A 58 -14.80 -24.11 23.55
C ASN A 58 -14.86 -24.00 22.03
N ARG A 59 -15.85 -23.29 21.47
CA ARG A 59 -15.96 -23.03 20.01
C ARG A 59 -14.83 -22.14 19.52
N LEU A 60 -14.47 -21.09 20.28
CA LEU A 60 -13.34 -20.22 19.95
C LEU A 60 -12.03 -21.00 19.93
N GLN A 61 -11.82 -21.91 20.92
CA GLN A 61 -10.63 -22.76 20.93
C GLN A 61 -10.58 -23.67 19.70
N ALA A 62 -11.68 -24.32 19.34
CA ALA A 62 -11.74 -25.17 18.15
C ALA A 62 -11.44 -24.42 16.84
N ILE A 63 -11.83 -23.12 16.75
CA ILE A 63 -11.47 -22.27 15.59
C ILE A 63 -9.97 -21.93 15.61
N ARG A 64 -9.40 -21.61 16.76
CA ARG A 64 -7.96 -21.31 16.92
C ARG A 64 -7.09 -22.51 16.57
N ASP A 65 -7.54 -23.71 16.91
CA ASP A 65 -6.84 -24.97 16.60
C ASP A 65 -6.74 -25.25 15.09
N LEU A 66 -7.54 -24.57 14.25
CA LEU A 66 -7.43 -24.65 12.78
C LEU A 66 -6.13 -24.03 12.25
N GLN A 67 -5.49 -23.12 13.02
CA GLN A 67 -4.25 -22.44 12.64
C GLN A 67 -4.29 -21.89 11.22
N LEU A 68 -5.32 -21.09 10.91
CA LEU A 68 -5.56 -20.56 9.57
C LEU A 68 -4.37 -19.73 9.08
N LYS A 69 -3.93 -19.99 7.85
CA LYS A 69 -2.85 -19.24 7.21
C LYS A 69 -3.31 -17.83 6.86
N ASN A 70 -2.39 -16.86 6.84
CA ASN A 70 -2.66 -15.49 6.38
C ASN A 70 -3.26 -15.46 4.96
N SER A 71 -2.86 -16.36 4.09
CA SER A 71 -3.38 -16.49 2.72
C SER A 71 -4.83 -17.02 2.63
N THR A 72 -5.45 -17.48 3.73
CA THR A 72 -6.83 -17.98 3.74
C THR A 72 -7.81 -16.79 3.84
N PRO A 73 -8.54 -16.42 2.77
CA PRO A 73 -9.47 -15.31 2.82
C PRO A 73 -10.76 -15.70 3.56
N PRO A 74 -11.47 -14.73 4.16
CA PRO A 74 -12.80 -14.97 4.70
C PRO A 74 -13.80 -15.21 3.57
N ALA A 75 -14.85 -15.98 3.85
CA ALA A 75 -15.97 -16.17 2.91
C ALA A 75 -16.85 -14.91 2.74
N LEU A 76 -16.66 -13.88 3.58
CA LEU A 76 -17.32 -12.60 3.46
C LEU A 76 -16.44 -11.65 2.63
N ASN A 77 -16.84 -11.39 1.38
CA ASN A 77 -16.12 -10.50 0.49
C ASN A 77 -16.71 -9.09 0.55
N PHE A 78 -15.81 -8.09 0.69
CA PHE A 78 -16.18 -6.70 0.54
C PHE A 78 -16.47 -6.38 -0.94
N ASN A 79 -17.58 -5.69 -1.18
CA ASN A 79 -17.94 -5.17 -2.48
C ASN A 79 -18.06 -3.65 -2.40
N PRO A 80 -17.18 -2.87 -3.09
CA PRO A 80 -17.23 -1.41 -3.08
C PRO A 80 -18.33 -0.85 -3.99
N ILE A 81 -18.94 -1.69 -4.86
CA ILE A 81 -19.86 -1.23 -5.90
C ILE A 81 -21.23 -0.87 -5.29
N PRO A 82 -21.69 0.38 -5.42
CA PRO A 82 -23.01 0.79 -4.97
C PRO A 82 -24.12 0.05 -5.70
N VAL A 83 -25.26 -0.11 -5.01
CA VAL A 83 -26.43 -0.78 -5.61
C VAL A 83 -26.93 0.00 -6.83
N GLY A 84 -27.05 -0.69 -7.96
CA GLY A 84 -27.55 -0.11 -9.21
C GLY A 84 -26.49 0.55 -10.09
N LYS A 85 -25.24 0.70 -9.63
CA LYS A 85 -24.14 1.22 -10.45
C LYS A 85 -23.85 0.29 -11.62
N ARG A 86 -23.71 0.87 -12.82
CA ARG A 86 -23.42 0.13 -14.06
C ARG A 86 -22.12 0.59 -14.65
N PHE A 87 -21.39 -0.33 -15.27
CA PHE A 87 -20.10 -0.08 -15.92
C PHE A 87 -20.15 -0.43 -17.40
N ASN A 88 -19.31 0.23 -18.19
CA ASN A 88 -19.07 -0.15 -19.57
C ASN A 88 -17.98 -1.24 -19.61
N PHE A 89 -18.26 -2.34 -20.27
CA PHE A 89 -17.33 -3.48 -20.42
C PHE A 89 -16.58 -3.47 -21.77
N GLN A 90 -16.78 -2.44 -22.59
CA GLN A 90 -16.10 -2.33 -23.88
C GLN A 90 -14.62 -1.95 -23.65
N GLN A 91 -13.71 -2.80 -24.13
CA GLN A 91 -12.29 -2.49 -24.18
C GLN A 91 -11.99 -1.71 -25.47
N ASP A 92 -11.52 -0.48 -25.32
CA ASP A 92 -10.99 0.34 -26.40
C ASP A 92 -9.47 0.15 -26.53
N ALA A 93 -8.92 0.59 -27.67
CA ALA A 93 -7.48 0.68 -27.83
C ALA A 93 -6.91 1.77 -26.90
N GLN A 94 -5.83 1.46 -26.21
CA GLN A 94 -5.08 2.43 -25.40
C GLN A 94 -4.24 3.33 -26.29
N VAL A 95 -4.09 4.58 -25.86
CA VAL A 95 -3.23 5.56 -26.54
C VAL A 95 -2.12 5.99 -25.57
N TRP A 96 -0.88 5.70 -25.92
CA TRP A 96 0.30 6.04 -25.15
C TRP A 96 1.06 7.20 -25.80
N ASN A 97 1.67 8.05 -24.98
CA ASN A 97 2.58 9.09 -25.45
C ASN A 97 4.03 8.66 -25.19
N LEU A 98 4.45 7.57 -25.83
CA LEU A 98 5.80 7.06 -25.65
C LEU A 98 6.79 7.88 -26.50
N PRO A 99 7.94 8.30 -25.93
CA PRO A 99 9.00 8.96 -26.67
C PRO A 99 9.61 8.01 -27.69
N VAL A 100 10.04 8.57 -28.82
CA VAL A 100 10.70 7.82 -29.92
C VAL A 100 12.06 8.42 -30.20
N ASN A 101 12.99 7.61 -30.72
CA ASN A 101 14.35 8.03 -31.05
C ASN A 101 15.11 8.64 -29.87
N VAL A 102 14.89 8.11 -28.67
CA VAL A 102 15.65 8.52 -27.48
C VAL A 102 17.13 8.17 -27.67
N GLU A 103 18.01 9.10 -27.35
CA GLU A 103 19.46 8.88 -27.44
C GLU A 103 20.01 8.48 -26.06
N LEU A 104 21.03 7.61 -26.07
CA LEU A 104 21.76 7.29 -24.86
C LEU A 104 22.43 8.54 -24.29
N PRO A 105 22.28 8.84 -23.00
CA PRO A 105 22.91 10.01 -22.40
C PRO A 105 24.44 9.84 -22.38
N LYS A 106 25.16 10.97 -22.52
CA LYS A 106 26.62 10.97 -22.40
C LYS A 106 27.07 10.57 -21.00
N ASN A 107 26.35 11.06 -19.98
CA ASN A 107 26.51 10.63 -18.61
C ASN A 107 25.53 9.50 -18.34
N ARG A 108 26.03 8.27 -18.21
CA ARG A 108 25.20 7.07 -17.99
C ARG A 108 24.39 7.13 -16.70
N HIS A 109 24.79 7.92 -15.70
CA HIS A 109 24.03 8.07 -14.45
C HIS A 109 22.64 8.70 -14.67
N GLU A 110 22.44 9.45 -15.75
CA GLU A 110 21.13 10.02 -16.11
C GLU A 110 20.07 8.95 -16.42
N LEU A 111 20.47 7.74 -16.85
CA LEU A 111 19.57 6.60 -17.06
C LEU A 111 18.75 6.24 -15.82
N ALA A 112 19.31 6.50 -14.63
CA ALA A 112 18.63 6.24 -13.35
C ALA A 112 17.26 6.95 -13.23
N PHE A 113 17.11 8.06 -13.93
CA PHE A 113 15.95 8.93 -13.85
C PHE A 113 15.13 9.00 -15.15
N TYR A 114 15.52 8.21 -16.18
CA TYR A 114 14.70 8.08 -17.37
C TYR A 114 13.36 7.46 -17.04
N THR A 115 12.32 7.89 -17.74
CA THR A 115 10.98 7.30 -17.66
C THR A 115 10.99 5.88 -18.26
N ILE A 116 9.99 5.08 -17.91
CA ILE A 116 9.78 3.77 -18.54
C ILE A 116 9.71 3.91 -20.06
N GLY A 117 9.00 4.94 -20.54
CA GLY A 117 8.88 5.21 -21.98
C GLY A 117 10.22 5.47 -22.66
N GLU A 118 11.11 6.26 -22.04
CA GLU A 118 12.45 6.53 -22.57
C GLU A 118 13.32 5.27 -22.57
N LEU A 119 13.33 4.51 -21.48
CA LEU A 119 14.08 3.25 -21.39
C LEU A 119 13.54 2.22 -22.40
N ALA A 120 12.23 2.13 -22.56
CA ALA A 120 11.59 1.27 -23.55
C ALA A 120 11.98 1.62 -25.00
N SER A 121 12.10 2.93 -25.31
CA SER A 121 12.62 3.38 -26.62
C SER A 121 14.06 2.93 -26.84
N LEU A 122 14.93 3.09 -25.83
CA LEU A 122 16.34 2.67 -25.92
C LEU A 122 16.48 1.16 -26.15
N ILE A 123 15.72 0.34 -25.41
CA ILE A 123 15.72 -1.13 -25.58
C ILE A 123 15.16 -1.50 -26.95
N LYS A 124 14.00 -0.99 -27.33
CA LYS A 124 13.34 -1.31 -28.59
C LYS A 124 14.23 -0.96 -29.82
N ASP A 125 14.94 0.17 -29.73
CA ASP A 125 15.87 0.62 -30.77
C ASP A 125 17.25 -0.05 -30.67
N GLN A 126 17.43 -1.02 -29.74
CA GLN A 126 18.67 -1.74 -29.45
C GLN A 126 19.87 -0.82 -29.15
N LYS A 127 19.62 0.35 -28.57
CA LYS A 127 20.65 1.30 -28.12
C LYS A 127 21.26 0.92 -26.76
N ILE A 128 20.53 0.13 -25.97
CA ILE A 128 20.98 -0.55 -24.76
C ILE A 128 20.31 -1.91 -24.70
N SER A 129 21.00 -2.95 -24.21
CA SER A 129 20.39 -4.24 -23.97
C SER A 129 19.66 -4.27 -22.62
N SER A 130 18.74 -5.22 -22.43
CA SER A 130 18.10 -5.45 -21.14
C SER A 130 19.11 -5.87 -20.07
N VAL A 131 20.12 -6.67 -20.45
CA VAL A 131 21.22 -7.07 -19.55
C VAL A 131 22.00 -5.84 -19.11
N GLU A 132 22.47 -4.98 -20.04
CA GLU A 132 23.22 -3.76 -19.70
C GLU A 132 22.42 -2.82 -18.78
N LEU A 133 21.10 -2.67 -19.03
CA LEU A 133 20.22 -1.85 -18.19
C LEU A 133 20.02 -2.46 -16.81
N THR A 134 19.87 -3.78 -16.73
CA THR A 134 19.71 -4.51 -15.47
C THR A 134 20.98 -4.42 -14.62
N GLU A 135 22.16 -4.62 -15.20
CA GLU A 135 23.45 -4.45 -14.53
C GLU A 135 23.62 -3.03 -14.00
N PHE A 136 23.29 -2.01 -14.81
CA PHE A 136 23.33 -0.61 -14.39
C PHE A 136 22.51 -0.37 -13.09
N PHE A 137 21.29 -0.88 -13.01
CA PHE A 137 20.46 -0.68 -11.82
C PHE A 137 20.91 -1.55 -10.62
N LEU A 138 21.42 -2.75 -10.86
CA LEU A 138 22.04 -3.58 -9.81
C LEU A 138 23.26 -2.90 -9.20
N ASP A 139 24.12 -2.28 -10.00
CA ASP A 139 25.29 -1.51 -9.54
C ASP A 139 24.84 -0.27 -8.73
N ARG A 140 23.75 0.38 -9.13
CA ARG A 140 23.20 1.49 -8.35
C ARG A 140 22.66 1.05 -7.00
N ILE A 141 22.01 -0.11 -6.90
CA ILE A 141 21.59 -0.68 -5.62
C ILE A 141 22.82 -0.91 -4.73
N GLU A 142 23.85 -1.57 -5.24
CA GLU A 142 25.08 -1.86 -4.49
C GLU A 142 25.77 -0.57 -4.00
N LYS A 143 25.77 0.49 -4.81
CA LYS A 143 26.39 1.77 -4.48
C LYS A 143 25.63 2.59 -3.44
N HIS A 144 24.29 2.56 -3.48
CA HIS A 144 23.49 3.58 -2.80
C HIS A 144 22.61 3.04 -1.67
N ASP A 145 22.31 1.73 -1.64
CA ASP A 145 21.31 1.20 -0.70
C ASP A 145 21.77 1.24 0.76
N GLU A 146 23.07 1.23 1.03
CA GLU A 146 23.60 1.41 2.40
C GLU A 146 23.07 2.72 3.06
N LYS A 147 22.80 3.76 2.27
CA LYS A 147 22.25 5.04 2.77
C LYS A 147 20.73 5.00 2.95
N LEU A 148 20.03 4.16 2.18
CA LEU A 148 18.57 4.14 2.11
C LEU A 148 17.97 3.04 2.96
N GLU A 149 18.62 1.88 3.06
CA GLU A 149 18.06 0.67 3.65
C GLU A 149 16.70 0.33 3.01
N ALA A 150 16.64 0.40 1.66
CA ALA A 150 15.42 0.24 0.88
C ALA A 150 15.23 -1.17 0.33
N ILE A 151 16.27 -2.04 0.40
CA ILE A 151 16.28 -3.36 -0.21
C ILE A 151 16.42 -4.45 0.87
N ILE A 152 15.55 -5.46 0.82
CA ILE A 152 15.67 -6.67 1.65
C ILE A 152 16.46 -7.75 0.92
N THR A 153 16.14 -7.97 -0.37
CA THR A 153 16.76 -9.03 -1.18
C THR A 153 17.03 -8.53 -2.59
N VAL A 154 18.27 -8.64 -3.06
CA VAL A 154 18.63 -8.45 -4.47
C VAL A 154 18.44 -9.78 -5.20
N THR A 155 17.72 -9.78 -6.32
CA THR A 155 17.39 -10.98 -7.10
C THR A 155 18.27 -11.12 -8.34
N ARG A 156 19.59 -10.88 -8.20
CA ARG A 156 20.57 -10.73 -9.30
C ARG A 156 20.52 -11.86 -10.32
N GLU A 157 20.56 -13.12 -9.88
CA GLU A 157 20.57 -14.28 -10.79
C GLU A 157 19.30 -14.32 -11.65
N ARG A 158 18.14 -14.27 -11.01
CA ARG A 158 16.83 -14.20 -11.69
C ARG A 158 16.77 -13.00 -12.66
N ALA A 159 17.24 -11.84 -12.21
CA ALA A 159 17.19 -10.62 -12.99
C ALA A 159 18.00 -10.72 -14.28
N LEU A 160 19.21 -11.27 -14.22
CA LEU A 160 20.06 -11.45 -15.39
C LEU A 160 19.49 -12.51 -16.35
N GLU A 161 18.97 -13.63 -15.83
CA GLU A 161 18.28 -14.64 -16.64
C GLU A 161 17.07 -14.06 -17.38
N GLN A 162 16.24 -13.27 -16.69
CA GLN A 162 15.10 -12.58 -17.31
C GLN A 162 15.55 -11.56 -18.37
N ALA A 163 16.60 -10.77 -18.08
CA ALA A 163 17.12 -9.78 -19.00
C ALA A 163 17.70 -10.41 -20.26
N GLU A 164 18.49 -11.49 -20.14
CA GLU A 164 19.00 -12.26 -21.26
C GLU A 164 17.87 -12.81 -22.15
N GLN A 165 16.81 -13.32 -21.53
CA GLN A 165 15.62 -13.77 -22.26
C GLN A 165 14.99 -12.64 -23.07
N MET A 166 14.88 -11.43 -22.49
CA MET A 166 14.30 -10.27 -23.19
C MET A 166 15.17 -9.85 -24.38
N ASP A 167 16.49 -9.83 -24.22
CA ASP A 167 17.41 -9.52 -25.34
C ASP A 167 17.27 -10.54 -26.47
N VAL A 168 17.24 -11.85 -26.17
CA VAL A 168 17.03 -12.92 -27.15
C VAL A 168 15.66 -12.80 -27.84
N GLU A 169 14.60 -12.48 -27.11
CA GLU A 169 13.28 -12.27 -27.72
C GLU A 169 13.28 -11.10 -28.69
N LEU A 170 13.89 -9.97 -28.29
CA LEU A 170 13.99 -8.79 -29.15
C LEU A 170 14.80 -9.03 -30.43
N GLU A 171 15.92 -9.76 -30.35
CA GLU A 171 16.71 -10.20 -31.50
C GLU A 171 15.88 -11.05 -32.47
N ASN A 172 14.93 -11.83 -31.95
CA ASN A 172 14.02 -12.63 -32.77
C ASN A 172 12.75 -11.86 -33.21
N GLY A 173 12.70 -10.54 -32.99
CA GLY A 173 11.60 -9.67 -33.39
C GLY A 173 10.38 -9.72 -32.48
N ILE A 174 10.50 -10.28 -31.25
CA ILE A 174 9.45 -10.33 -30.24
C ILE A 174 9.64 -9.15 -29.29
N TYR A 175 8.68 -8.24 -29.25
CA TYR A 175 8.63 -7.12 -28.32
C TYR A 175 7.32 -7.16 -27.54
N ARG A 176 7.39 -7.42 -26.22
CA ARG A 176 6.20 -7.60 -25.37
C ARG A 176 5.48 -6.30 -25.02
N GLY A 177 6.11 -5.14 -25.26
CA GLY A 177 5.55 -3.83 -24.95
C GLY A 177 6.47 -2.95 -24.10
N PRO A 178 5.97 -1.84 -23.55
CA PRO A 178 6.82 -0.83 -22.87
C PRO A 178 7.58 -1.33 -21.64
N LEU A 179 7.19 -2.48 -21.07
CA LEU A 179 7.90 -3.08 -19.91
C LEU A 179 8.93 -4.14 -20.32
N HIS A 180 9.07 -4.45 -21.61
CA HIS A 180 10.02 -5.44 -22.10
C HIS A 180 11.45 -5.07 -21.71
N GLY A 181 12.07 -5.88 -20.85
CA GLY A 181 13.43 -5.68 -20.35
C GLY A 181 13.62 -4.56 -19.33
N ILE A 182 12.53 -4.02 -18.75
CA ILE A 182 12.60 -2.91 -17.79
C ILE A 182 12.74 -3.45 -16.35
N PRO A 183 13.82 -3.08 -15.61
CA PRO A 183 14.02 -3.48 -14.23
C PRO A 183 13.00 -2.85 -13.24
N TYR A 184 12.64 -3.59 -12.18
CA TYR A 184 11.74 -3.07 -11.14
C TYR A 184 11.99 -3.66 -9.75
N GLY A 185 11.45 -2.97 -8.72
CA GLY A 185 11.41 -3.43 -7.34
C GLY A 185 10.01 -3.91 -6.93
N ALA A 186 9.94 -4.92 -6.06
CA ALA A 186 8.68 -5.40 -5.52
C ALA A 186 8.69 -5.40 -3.99
N LYS A 187 7.66 -4.80 -3.37
CA LYS A 187 7.48 -4.79 -1.91
C LYS A 187 7.52 -6.22 -1.34
N ASP A 188 8.32 -6.44 -0.28
CA ASP A 188 8.61 -7.78 0.24
C ASP A 188 7.47 -8.43 1.04
N LEU A 189 6.26 -8.04 0.75
CA LEU A 189 5.05 -8.77 1.11
C LEU A 189 4.43 -9.53 -0.09
N LEU A 190 5.00 -9.35 -1.28
CA LEU A 190 4.64 -10.06 -2.50
C LEU A 190 5.53 -11.29 -2.62
N ALA A 191 4.94 -12.48 -2.60
CA ALA A 191 5.67 -13.73 -2.67
C ALA A 191 6.36 -13.89 -4.04
N VAL A 192 7.59 -14.41 -4.01
CA VAL A 192 8.36 -14.84 -5.17
C VAL A 192 8.99 -16.19 -4.84
N GLU A 193 8.61 -17.23 -5.57
CA GLU A 193 9.11 -18.58 -5.34
C GLU A 193 10.66 -18.61 -5.44
N GLY A 194 11.29 -19.33 -4.49
CA GLY A 194 12.74 -19.40 -4.37
C GLY A 194 13.39 -18.23 -3.64
N TYR A 195 12.62 -17.23 -3.20
CA TYR A 195 13.10 -16.11 -2.40
C TYR A 195 12.33 -15.97 -1.08
N LYS A 196 13.01 -15.49 -0.04
CA LYS A 196 12.36 -15.13 1.21
C LYS A 196 11.32 -14.04 0.97
N THR A 197 10.20 -14.12 1.70
CA THR A 197 9.15 -13.12 1.72
C THR A 197 8.85 -12.80 3.17
N THR A 198 9.53 -11.77 3.70
CA THR A 198 9.73 -11.56 5.13
C THR A 198 8.65 -10.69 5.80
N TRP A 199 7.79 -10.05 5.00
CA TRP A 199 6.80 -9.07 5.48
C TRP A 199 7.41 -7.94 6.33
N GLY A 200 8.74 -7.74 6.25
CA GLY A 200 9.50 -6.75 7.00
C GLY A 200 9.59 -7.02 8.51
N ALA A 201 9.14 -8.17 9.00
CA ALA A 201 8.99 -8.47 10.42
C ALA A 201 9.89 -9.62 10.87
N ALA A 202 10.58 -9.48 12.03
CA ALA A 202 11.52 -10.48 12.54
C ALA A 202 10.92 -11.89 12.68
N PRO A 203 9.66 -12.09 13.11
CA PRO A 203 9.08 -13.44 13.15
C PRO A 203 9.06 -14.17 11.81
N TYR A 204 9.07 -13.42 10.70
CA TYR A 204 8.96 -13.95 9.34
C TYR A 204 10.23 -13.77 8.49
N LYS A 205 11.36 -13.28 9.08
CA LYS A 205 12.59 -12.96 8.34
C LYS A 205 13.19 -14.11 7.52
N ASP A 206 12.86 -15.33 7.87
CA ASP A 206 13.35 -16.54 7.19
C ASP A 206 12.23 -17.29 6.44
N GLN A 207 11.05 -16.66 6.28
CA GLN A 207 9.90 -17.26 5.62
C GLN A 207 10.13 -17.37 4.11
N GLU A 208 9.90 -18.57 3.58
CA GLU A 208 9.77 -18.84 2.15
C GLU A 208 8.33 -19.26 1.83
N ILE A 209 7.76 -18.71 0.78
CA ILE A 209 6.42 -19.01 0.30
C ILE A 209 6.54 -19.66 -1.08
N ALA A 210 6.08 -20.92 -1.20
CA ALA A 210 6.22 -21.74 -2.41
C ALA A 210 5.19 -21.33 -3.48
N GLU A 211 5.09 -20.04 -3.75
CA GLU A 211 4.29 -19.45 -4.83
C GLU A 211 4.86 -18.11 -5.27
N THR A 212 4.53 -17.68 -6.48
CA THR A 212 4.81 -16.32 -6.96
C THR A 212 3.49 -15.55 -7.06
N ALA A 213 3.45 -14.35 -6.47
CA ALA A 213 2.27 -13.49 -6.47
C ALA A 213 1.83 -13.16 -7.92
N THR A 214 0.52 -13.14 -8.15
CA THR A 214 -0.06 -12.88 -9.49
C THR A 214 0.45 -11.59 -10.11
N VAL A 215 0.64 -10.53 -9.32
CA VAL A 215 1.18 -9.26 -9.83
C VAL A 215 2.61 -9.41 -10.39
N ILE A 216 3.43 -10.26 -9.78
CA ILE A 216 4.79 -10.57 -10.26
C ILE A 216 4.71 -11.40 -11.55
N GLN A 217 3.85 -12.44 -11.59
CA GLN A 217 3.64 -13.26 -12.79
C GLN A 217 3.21 -12.40 -13.99
N LYS A 218 2.29 -11.46 -13.80
CA LYS A 218 1.86 -10.53 -14.86
C LYS A 218 2.97 -9.59 -15.34
N LEU A 219 3.84 -9.15 -14.44
CA LEU A 219 5.02 -8.36 -14.80
C LEU A 219 6.04 -9.21 -15.55
N ASP A 220 6.29 -10.46 -15.15
CA ASP A 220 7.11 -11.40 -15.91
C ASP A 220 6.54 -11.63 -17.32
N GLU A 221 5.22 -11.80 -17.45
CA GLU A 221 4.53 -11.94 -18.75
C GLU A 221 4.70 -10.69 -19.63
N SER A 222 4.75 -9.50 -19.03
CA SER A 222 5.01 -8.24 -19.76
C SER A 222 6.47 -8.01 -20.14
N GLY A 223 7.39 -8.87 -19.66
CA GLY A 223 8.81 -8.80 -19.88
C GLY A 223 9.56 -7.90 -18.90
N ALA A 224 8.94 -7.45 -17.80
CA ALA A 224 9.63 -6.69 -16.76
C ALA A 224 10.59 -7.58 -15.95
N VAL A 225 11.71 -7.01 -15.49
CA VAL A 225 12.80 -7.72 -14.83
C VAL A 225 12.80 -7.41 -13.33
N LEU A 226 12.53 -8.40 -12.48
CA LEU A 226 12.55 -8.23 -11.03
C LEU A 226 14.00 -8.20 -10.52
N ILE A 227 14.48 -7.04 -10.06
CA ILE A 227 15.87 -6.89 -9.58
C ILE A 227 15.98 -6.86 -8.05
N ALA A 228 14.89 -6.53 -7.34
CA ALA A 228 14.94 -6.42 -5.89
C ALA A 228 13.57 -6.64 -5.23
N LYS A 229 13.60 -7.22 -4.03
CA LYS A 229 12.50 -7.16 -3.07
C LYS A 229 12.76 -6.02 -2.09
N THR A 230 11.84 -5.06 -2.02
CA THR A 230 12.02 -3.79 -1.32
C THR A 230 11.50 -3.84 0.10
N THR A 231 12.06 -3.05 0.99
CA THR A 231 11.65 -2.96 2.39
C THR A 231 10.22 -2.46 2.55
N LEU A 232 9.64 -2.84 3.66
CA LEU A 232 8.36 -2.33 4.15
C LEU A 232 8.40 -2.27 5.67
N GLY A 233 7.69 -1.33 6.26
CA GLY A 233 7.50 -1.38 7.71
C GLY A 233 6.83 -2.69 8.13
N ALA A 234 7.27 -3.26 9.23
CA ALA A 234 6.88 -4.59 9.69
C ALA A 234 5.37 -4.79 9.65
N LEU A 235 4.91 -5.86 8.98
CA LEU A 235 3.51 -6.19 8.72
C LEU A 235 2.73 -5.01 8.10
N ALA A 236 3.36 -4.31 7.16
CA ALA A 236 2.81 -3.19 6.41
C ALA A 236 2.43 -1.96 7.26
N TYR A 237 3.24 -1.59 8.28
CA TYR A 237 3.06 -0.39 9.09
C TYR A 237 4.33 0.43 9.25
N GLY A 238 4.33 1.69 8.77
CA GLY A 238 5.49 2.59 8.85
C GLY A 238 6.66 2.16 7.99
N ASP A 239 7.88 2.54 8.39
CA ASP A 239 9.14 2.33 7.67
C ASP A 239 10.21 1.57 8.49
N ILE A 240 9.84 1.10 9.69
CA ILE A 240 10.70 0.29 10.57
C ILE A 240 10.50 -1.20 10.24
N TRP A 241 11.60 -1.89 9.94
CA TRP A 241 11.63 -3.31 9.60
C TRP A 241 12.77 -4.02 10.35
N PHE A 242 12.85 -5.34 10.28
CA PHE A 242 13.82 -6.11 11.09
C PHE A 242 15.32 -5.77 10.83
N GLY A 243 15.63 -5.10 9.72
CA GLY A 243 16.99 -4.64 9.41
C GLY A 243 17.28 -3.19 9.82
N GLY A 244 16.27 -2.43 10.23
CA GLY A 244 16.45 -1.03 10.59
C GLY A 244 15.27 -0.13 10.19
N ARG A 245 15.56 1.00 9.57
CA ARG A 245 14.57 1.96 9.08
C ARG A 245 14.91 2.39 7.67
N THR A 246 13.96 2.31 6.76
CA THR A 246 14.14 2.86 5.41
C THR A 246 14.19 4.38 5.45
N ASN A 247 15.24 4.96 4.87
CA ASN A 247 15.51 6.39 4.94
C ASN A 247 14.90 7.16 3.76
N ASN A 248 14.59 8.44 4.01
CA ASN A 248 14.11 9.36 3.00
C ASN A 248 15.26 9.83 2.09
N PRO A 249 15.22 9.62 0.77
CA PRO A 249 16.32 10.00 -0.14
C PRO A 249 16.58 11.50 -0.21
N TRP A 250 15.64 12.37 0.17
CA TRP A 250 15.82 13.82 0.24
C TRP A 250 16.50 14.26 1.55
N ASN A 251 16.35 13.46 2.59
CA ASN A 251 16.98 13.70 3.89
C ASN A 251 17.13 12.37 4.63
N ILE A 252 18.29 11.74 4.54
CA ILE A 252 18.57 10.41 5.09
C ILE A 252 18.49 10.31 6.62
N GLU A 253 18.46 11.44 7.33
CA GLU A 253 18.21 11.48 8.78
C GLU A 253 16.74 11.23 9.14
N GLN A 254 15.85 11.29 8.15
CA GLN A 254 14.41 11.05 8.30
C GLN A 254 14.02 9.70 7.69
N GLY A 255 12.97 9.09 8.23
CA GLY A 255 12.35 7.92 7.63
C GLY A 255 11.60 8.24 6.34
N SER A 256 11.52 7.24 5.45
CA SER A 256 10.82 7.32 4.16
C SER A 256 9.30 7.35 4.27
N SER A 257 8.75 7.18 5.49
CA SER A 257 7.36 6.80 5.66
C SER A 257 7.07 5.45 4.98
N GLY A 258 5.82 4.97 5.09
CA GLY A 258 5.49 3.63 4.57
C GLY A 258 3.97 3.40 4.47
N SER A 259 3.64 2.14 4.32
CA SER A 259 4.46 0.92 4.47
C SER A 259 5.20 0.49 3.18
N SER A 260 4.94 1.05 2.00
CA SER A 260 5.75 0.78 0.79
C SER A 260 7.05 1.59 0.80
N ALA A 261 7.81 1.45 1.88
CA ALA A 261 8.96 2.27 2.24
C ALA A 261 10.07 2.19 1.18
N GLY A 262 10.65 1.02 0.98
CA GLY A 262 11.71 0.79 0.00
C GLY A 262 11.24 0.94 -1.45
N SER A 263 9.97 0.59 -1.74
CA SER A 263 9.41 0.79 -3.08
C SER A 263 9.43 2.27 -3.48
N SER A 264 9.04 3.17 -2.57
CA SER A 264 9.03 4.60 -2.86
C SER A 264 10.42 5.24 -2.77
N ALA A 265 11.19 4.94 -1.71
CA ALA A 265 12.53 5.51 -1.52
C ALA A 265 13.48 5.10 -2.67
N GLY A 266 13.49 3.82 -3.05
CA GLY A 266 14.31 3.31 -4.14
C GLY A 266 13.92 3.89 -5.51
N THR A 267 12.61 4.04 -5.81
CA THR A 267 12.14 4.71 -7.03
C THR A 267 12.58 6.16 -7.08
N ALA A 268 12.45 6.91 -5.97
CA ALA A 268 12.87 8.31 -5.90
C ALA A 268 14.38 8.48 -6.07
N ALA A 269 15.19 7.57 -5.51
CA ALA A 269 16.65 7.57 -5.61
C ALA A 269 17.19 6.99 -6.94
N GLY A 270 16.30 6.52 -7.82
CA GLY A 270 16.69 5.92 -9.10
C GLY A 270 17.42 4.58 -8.95
N LEU A 271 17.06 3.77 -7.94
CA LEU A 271 17.54 2.38 -7.82
C LEU A 271 16.82 1.44 -8.80
N PHE A 272 15.68 1.84 -9.28
CA PHE A 272 14.89 1.18 -10.35
C PHE A 272 13.89 2.19 -10.93
N PRO A 273 13.44 1.97 -12.19
CA PRO A 273 12.47 2.86 -12.84
C PRO A 273 11.12 2.94 -12.13
N PHE A 274 10.64 1.81 -11.58
CA PHE A 274 9.39 1.71 -10.86
C PHE A 274 9.43 0.59 -9.80
N ALA A 275 8.45 0.60 -8.92
CA ALA A 275 8.24 -0.49 -7.98
C ALA A 275 6.74 -0.78 -7.79
N ILE A 276 6.45 -1.97 -7.26
CA ILE A 276 5.12 -2.33 -6.81
C ILE A 276 5.01 -2.10 -5.29
N GLY A 277 4.01 -1.34 -4.91
CA GLY A 277 3.62 -1.10 -3.52
C GLY A 277 2.23 -1.65 -3.20
N THR A 278 1.82 -1.50 -1.95
CA THR A 278 0.47 -1.86 -1.50
C THR A 278 -0.09 -0.81 -0.55
N GLU A 279 -1.41 -0.68 -0.53
CA GLU A 279 -2.08 0.19 0.42
C GLU A 279 -3.31 -0.45 1.04
N THR A 280 -3.34 -0.48 2.36
CA THR A 280 -4.53 -0.72 3.17
C THR A 280 -5.15 0.63 3.54
N LEU A 281 -4.33 1.52 4.14
CA LEU A 281 -4.70 2.88 4.51
C LEU A 281 -3.45 3.78 4.48
N GLY A 282 -3.19 4.43 3.36
CA GLY A 282 -2.09 5.38 3.20
C GLY A 282 -0.75 4.81 2.76
N SER A 283 -0.62 3.49 2.57
CA SER A 283 0.70 2.85 2.37
C SER A 283 1.29 2.96 0.96
N ILE A 284 0.61 3.59 0.00
CA ILE A 284 1.15 4.11 -1.26
C ILE A 284 1.23 5.63 -1.17
N VAL A 285 0.14 6.28 -0.73
CA VAL A 285 0.03 7.73 -0.65
C VAL A 285 1.11 8.33 0.26
N SER A 286 1.30 7.77 1.46
CA SER A 286 2.21 8.32 2.47
C SER A 286 3.70 8.28 2.06
N PRO A 287 4.27 7.13 1.65
CA PRO A 287 5.65 7.09 1.18
C PRO A 287 5.85 7.85 -0.13
N SER A 288 4.87 7.86 -1.04
CA SER A 288 4.97 8.65 -2.29
C SER A 288 5.03 10.15 -2.00
N THR A 289 4.23 10.66 -1.06
CA THR A 289 4.32 12.04 -0.57
C THR A 289 5.71 12.35 0.00
N ARG A 290 6.19 11.49 0.90
CA ARG A 290 7.46 11.71 1.61
C ARG A 290 8.67 11.70 0.70
N ASN A 291 8.67 10.81 -0.31
CA ASN A 291 9.83 10.61 -1.18
C ASN A 291 9.69 11.32 -2.54
N GLY A 292 8.55 11.98 -2.82
CA GLY A 292 8.35 12.72 -4.07
C GLY A 292 8.14 11.82 -5.29
N THR A 293 7.49 10.67 -5.11
CA THR A 293 7.13 9.76 -6.20
C THR A 293 5.66 9.91 -6.60
N THR A 294 5.30 9.38 -7.77
CA THR A 294 3.92 9.21 -8.21
C THR A 294 3.44 7.83 -7.78
N GLY A 295 2.39 7.77 -6.96
CA GLY A 295 1.82 6.53 -6.47
C GLY A 295 0.36 6.35 -6.92
N LEU A 296 0.05 5.29 -7.66
CA LEU A 296 -1.32 4.92 -8.00
C LEU A 296 -1.84 3.88 -7.01
N ARG A 297 -2.91 4.22 -6.31
CA ARG A 297 -3.74 3.27 -5.58
C ARG A 297 -4.97 2.98 -6.44
N PRO A 298 -5.05 1.81 -7.09
CA PRO A 298 -6.20 1.47 -7.92
C PRO A 298 -7.48 1.26 -7.09
N THR A 299 -8.62 1.17 -7.75
CA THR A 299 -9.89 0.72 -7.15
C THR A 299 -9.71 -0.62 -6.45
N TYR A 300 -10.34 -0.80 -5.28
CA TYR A 300 -10.37 -2.10 -4.61
C TYR A 300 -10.97 -3.18 -5.54
N GLY A 301 -10.31 -4.33 -5.60
CA GLY A 301 -10.71 -5.39 -6.53
C GLY A 301 -10.28 -5.16 -7.98
N ARG A 302 -9.26 -4.32 -8.22
CA ARG A 302 -8.73 -4.03 -9.57
C ARG A 302 -7.50 -4.86 -9.92
N VAL A 303 -6.65 -5.15 -8.94
CA VAL A 303 -5.43 -5.97 -9.08
C VAL A 303 -5.51 -7.15 -8.13
N SER A 304 -5.24 -8.36 -8.62
CA SER A 304 -5.26 -9.58 -7.81
C SER A 304 -4.22 -9.53 -6.68
N ARG A 305 -4.65 -9.91 -5.48
CA ARG A 305 -3.82 -9.99 -4.28
C ARG A 305 -3.34 -11.42 -3.98
N THR A 306 -3.57 -12.37 -4.88
CA THR A 306 -3.07 -13.74 -4.73
C THR A 306 -1.55 -13.74 -4.58
N GLY A 307 -1.04 -14.39 -3.54
CA GLY A 307 0.39 -14.43 -3.22
C GLY A 307 0.92 -13.16 -2.50
N ALA A 308 0.04 -12.22 -2.14
CA ALA A 308 0.38 -11.09 -1.28
C ALA A 308 -0.01 -11.37 0.18
N MET A 309 0.77 -10.86 1.13
CA MET A 309 0.38 -10.83 2.54
C MET A 309 -0.92 -10.05 2.71
N ALA A 310 -1.89 -10.63 3.38
CA ALA A 310 -3.10 -9.91 3.79
C ALA A 310 -2.85 -9.17 5.10
N LEU A 311 -3.21 -7.88 5.14
CA LEU A 311 -3.38 -7.10 6.36
C LEU A 311 -4.88 -6.87 6.62
N SER A 312 -5.61 -6.50 5.57
CA SER A 312 -7.07 -6.34 5.63
C SER A 312 -7.69 -6.82 4.32
N TRP A 313 -8.43 -7.92 4.38
CA TRP A 313 -9.06 -8.51 3.19
C TRP A 313 -10.03 -7.57 2.49
N SER A 314 -10.61 -6.61 3.23
CA SER A 314 -11.57 -5.64 2.69
C SER A 314 -10.99 -4.28 2.31
N MET A 315 -9.68 -4.05 2.56
CA MET A 315 -9.05 -2.75 2.30
C MET A 315 -7.73 -2.82 1.50
N ASP A 316 -7.06 -3.98 1.40
CA ASP A 316 -5.78 -4.08 0.71
C ASP A 316 -5.90 -3.89 -0.80
N LYS A 317 -4.99 -3.11 -1.36
CA LYS A 317 -4.85 -2.82 -2.80
C LYS A 317 -3.37 -2.86 -3.19
N ILE A 318 -3.07 -3.31 -4.40
CA ILE A 318 -1.73 -3.33 -4.99
C ILE A 318 -1.68 -2.28 -6.08
N GLY A 319 -0.60 -1.50 -6.15
CA GLY A 319 -0.45 -0.48 -7.18
C GLY A 319 0.99 -0.08 -7.44
N PRO A 320 1.24 0.57 -8.59
CA PRO A 320 2.57 1.04 -8.98
C PRO A 320 3.00 2.30 -8.21
N ILE A 321 4.30 2.37 -7.96
CA ILE A 321 5.02 3.56 -7.51
C ILE A 321 6.07 3.88 -8.57
N THR A 322 5.99 5.06 -9.16
CA THR A 322 6.78 5.49 -10.32
C THR A 322 7.26 6.92 -10.15
N ARG A 323 7.99 7.46 -11.11
CA ARG A 323 8.29 8.90 -11.13
C ARG A 323 7.31 9.71 -11.96
N SER A 324 6.65 9.10 -12.96
CA SER A 324 5.66 9.78 -13.79
C SER A 324 4.29 9.10 -13.78
N VAL A 325 3.24 9.89 -14.07
CA VAL A 325 1.87 9.38 -14.21
C VAL A 325 1.73 8.46 -15.42
N GLU A 326 2.44 8.76 -16.53
CA GLU A 326 2.45 7.89 -17.71
C GLU A 326 3.04 6.52 -17.39
N ASP A 327 4.15 6.47 -16.62
CA ASP A 327 4.75 5.23 -16.16
C ASP A 327 3.80 4.43 -15.25
N ALA A 328 3.07 5.13 -14.36
CA ALA A 328 2.05 4.49 -13.53
C ALA A 328 0.94 3.85 -14.37
N ALA A 329 0.51 4.51 -15.44
CA ALA A 329 -0.49 3.97 -16.37
C ALA A 329 0.04 2.72 -17.11
N ILE A 330 1.30 2.75 -17.58
CA ILE A 330 1.95 1.62 -18.25
C ILE A 330 2.03 0.40 -17.33
N VAL A 331 2.53 0.58 -16.11
CA VAL A 331 2.65 -0.50 -15.13
C VAL A 331 1.28 -1.02 -14.72
N PHE A 332 0.32 -0.13 -14.45
CA PHE A 332 -1.05 -0.53 -14.11
C PHE A 332 -1.70 -1.35 -15.22
N ASN A 333 -1.48 -1.00 -16.48
CA ASN A 333 -1.96 -1.76 -17.63
C ASN A 333 -1.45 -3.21 -17.66
N ALA A 334 -0.24 -3.46 -17.17
CA ALA A 334 0.31 -4.81 -17.11
C ALA A 334 -0.29 -5.64 -15.96
N ILE A 335 -0.64 -4.99 -14.82
CA ILE A 335 -0.98 -5.73 -13.59
C ILE A 335 -2.47 -5.85 -13.29
N TYR A 336 -3.36 -5.04 -13.91
CA TYR A 336 -4.79 -5.07 -13.61
C TYR A 336 -5.47 -6.37 -14.05
N GLY A 337 -6.66 -6.64 -13.48
CA GLY A 337 -7.50 -7.79 -13.81
C GLY A 337 -7.18 -9.03 -12.98
N GLY A 338 -8.06 -10.01 -13.08
CA GLY A 338 -8.07 -11.21 -12.24
C GLY A 338 -7.17 -12.34 -12.73
N ASP A 339 -7.01 -13.32 -11.84
CA ASP A 339 -6.30 -14.59 -12.01
C ASP A 339 -7.22 -15.81 -11.78
N GLY A 340 -8.50 -15.56 -11.50
CA GLY A 340 -9.46 -16.60 -11.13
C GLY A 340 -9.35 -17.12 -9.70
N LYS A 341 -8.43 -16.58 -8.87
CA LYS A 341 -8.18 -16.98 -7.48
C LYS A 341 -8.64 -15.92 -6.48
N ASP A 342 -8.34 -14.64 -6.71
CA ASP A 342 -8.87 -13.55 -5.88
C ASP A 342 -10.33 -13.25 -6.27
N GLN A 343 -11.25 -13.66 -5.37
CA GLN A 343 -12.70 -13.56 -5.59
C GLN A 343 -13.23 -12.13 -5.58
N THR A 344 -12.43 -11.14 -5.18
CA THR A 344 -12.84 -9.74 -5.11
C THR A 344 -12.64 -8.99 -6.41
N ILE A 345 -11.99 -9.61 -7.40
CA ILE A 345 -11.64 -8.95 -8.66
C ILE A 345 -12.86 -8.70 -9.53
N VAL A 346 -12.97 -7.45 -9.98
CA VAL A 346 -13.92 -7.01 -10.99
C VAL A 346 -13.17 -6.74 -12.29
N ASN A 347 -13.38 -7.60 -13.29
CA ASN A 347 -12.72 -7.49 -14.60
C ASN A 347 -13.42 -6.43 -15.46
N LEU A 348 -12.97 -5.18 -15.32
CA LEU A 348 -13.40 -4.05 -16.14
C LEU A 348 -12.24 -3.58 -17.04
N PRO A 349 -12.52 -3.02 -18.23
CA PRO A 349 -11.49 -2.51 -19.12
C PRO A 349 -10.72 -1.34 -18.50
N PHE A 350 -9.50 -1.13 -19.00
CA PHE A 350 -8.68 0.05 -18.72
C PHE A 350 -8.44 0.79 -20.04
N ASN A 351 -9.24 1.82 -20.31
CA ASN A 351 -9.27 2.53 -21.59
C ASN A 351 -8.48 3.84 -21.52
N TYR A 352 -7.19 3.75 -21.18
CA TYR A 352 -6.31 4.91 -21.05
C TYR A 352 -6.01 5.56 -22.40
N LYS A 353 -6.12 6.88 -22.45
CA LYS A 353 -5.79 7.73 -23.61
C LYS A 353 -4.97 8.94 -23.14
N SER A 354 -3.71 8.98 -23.50
CA SER A 354 -2.80 10.10 -23.18
C SER A 354 -3.17 11.41 -23.88
N ASP A 355 -3.99 11.35 -24.91
CA ASP A 355 -4.50 12.46 -25.71
C ASP A 355 -5.96 12.84 -25.35
N LEU A 356 -6.49 12.30 -24.25
CA LEU A 356 -7.83 12.66 -23.78
C LEU A 356 -7.91 14.17 -23.53
N ASP A 357 -8.90 14.82 -24.12
CA ASP A 357 -9.24 16.20 -23.80
C ASP A 357 -9.86 16.30 -22.40
N ILE A 358 -9.02 16.67 -21.42
CA ILE A 358 -9.42 16.74 -20.02
C ILE A 358 -10.46 17.83 -19.73
N THR A 359 -10.64 18.81 -20.62
CA THR A 359 -11.66 19.86 -20.47
C THR A 359 -13.08 19.34 -20.67
N THR A 360 -13.23 18.13 -21.20
CA THR A 360 -14.52 17.43 -21.31
C THR A 360 -14.95 16.71 -20.04
N LEU A 361 -14.04 16.60 -19.05
CA LEU A 361 -14.29 15.96 -17.77
C LEU A 361 -14.76 16.98 -16.72
N LYS A 362 -15.63 16.55 -15.84
CA LYS A 362 -15.99 17.29 -14.63
C LYS A 362 -14.94 17.09 -13.57
N VAL A 363 -14.15 18.12 -13.28
CA VAL A 363 -13.09 18.04 -12.27
C VAL A 363 -13.48 18.87 -11.05
N GLY A 364 -13.55 18.23 -9.90
CA GLY A 364 -13.87 18.85 -8.63
C GLY A 364 -12.64 19.12 -7.75
N TYR A 365 -12.88 19.79 -6.63
CA TYR A 365 -11.92 19.92 -5.53
C TYR A 365 -12.64 19.95 -4.18
N LEU A 366 -12.04 19.38 -3.14
CA LEU A 366 -12.62 19.39 -1.78
C LEU A 366 -12.47 20.76 -1.14
N GLU A 367 -13.48 21.63 -1.29
CA GLU A 367 -13.44 23.04 -0.88
C GLU A 367 -13.05 23.20 0.59
N SER A 368 -13.76 22.56 1.50
CA SER A 368 -13.48 22.63 2.95
C SER A 368 -12.09 22.13 3.35
N ALA A 369 -11.50 21.20 2.59
CA ALA A 369 -10.14 20.73 2.85
C ALA A 369 -9.08 21.78 2.45
N PHE A 370 -9.25 22.45 1.30
CA PHE A 370 -8.36 23.52 0.87
C PHE A 370 -8.49 24.81 1.71
N GLU A 371 -9.62 25.04 2.36
CA GLU A 371 -9.83 26.17 3.24
C GLU A 371 -9.13 26.06 4.59
N GLN A 372 -8.85 24.84 5.08
CA GLN A 372 -8.15 24.60 6.34
C GLN A 372 -6.77 25.27 6.36
N ASP A 373 -6.23 25.47 7.56
CA ASP A 373 -4.83 25.88 7.74
C ASP A 373 -3.96 24.63 7.96
N TYR A 374 -3.00 24.40 7.05
CA TYR A 374 -2.07 23.27 7.08
C TYR A 374 -0.76 23.61 6.36
N ARG A 375 0.29 22.81 6.63
CA ARG A 375 1.68 23.08 6.25
C ARG A 375 1.88 23.38 4.75
N ASN A 376 1.24 22.62 3.84
CA ASN A 376 1.49 22.69 2.39
C ASN A 376 0.36 23.41 1.63
N LYS A 377 -0.41 24.25 2.32
CA LYS A 377 -1.59 24.94 1.74
C LYS A 377 -1.24 25.78 0.51
N GLU A 378 -0.09 26.44 0.53
CA GLU A 378 0.36 27.30 -0.58
C GLU A 378 0.60 26.44 -1.83
N GLN A 379 1.39 25.36 -1.72
CA GLN A 379 1.67 24.44 -2.82
C GLN A 379 0.38 23.80 -3.36
N ASP A 380 -0.52 23.38 -2.48
CA ASP A 380 -1.79 22.77 -2.88
C ASP A 380 -2.72 23.80 -3.57
N SER A 381 -2.73 25.05 -3.13
CA SER A 381 -3.54 26.10 -3.75
C SER A 381 -3.08 26.42 -5.18
N LEU A 382 -1.76 26.40 -5.45
CA LEU A 382 -1.20 26.57 -6.80
C LEU A 382 -1.65 25.47 -7.76
N VAL A 383 -1.98 24.27 -7.27
CA VAL A 383 -2.53 23.20 -8.11
C VAL A 383 -3.87 23.64 -8.70
N LEU A 384 -4.75 24.26 -7.91
CA LEU A 384 -6.06 24.73 -8.40
C LEU A 384 -5.91 25.84 -9.47
N GLU A 385 -4.90 26.71 -9.33
CA GLU A 385 -4.57 27.72 -10.32
C GLU A 385 -4.10 27.07 -11.62
N THR A 386 -3.15 26.13 -11.53
CA THR A 386 -2.64 25.38 -12.68
C THR A 386 -3.74 24.63 -13.42
N MET A 387 -4.68 24.01 -12.70
CA MET A 387 -5.82 23.32 -13.34
C MET A 387 -6.72 24.30 -14.11
N ARG A 388 -6.94 25.51 -13.58
CA ARG A 388 -7.70 26.55 -14.30
C ARG A 388 -6.96 27.05 -15.55
N GLU A 389 -5.63 27.17 -15.48
CA GLU A 389 -4.79 27.52 -16.64
C GLU A 389 -4.82 26.45 -17.73
N LEU A 390 -5.01 25.16 -17.35
CA LEU A 390 -5.26 24.06 -18.27
C LEU A 390 -6.69 24.05 -18.89
N GLY A 391 -7.51 25.04 -18.55
CA GLY A 391 -8.87 25.20 -19.09
C GLY A 391 -9.93 24.41 -18.33
N ILE A 392 -9.64 23.90 -17.14
CA ILE A 392 -10.57 23.18 -16.29
C ILE A 392 -11.43 24.17 -15.49
N GLU A 393 -12.76 24.02 -15.59
CA GLU A 393 -13.68 24.64 -14.65
C GLU A 393 -13.83 23.76 -13.41
N LEU A 394 -13.21 24.21 -12.30
CA LEU A 394 -13.20 23.44 -11.05
C LEU A 394 -14.53 23.56 -10.30
N ILE A 395 -15.09 22.42 -9.93
CA ILE A 395 -16.37 22.31 -9.22
C ILE A 395 -16.08 22.10 -7.73
N PRO A 396 -16.54 22.99 -6.83
CA PRO A 396 -16.42 22.75 -5.40
C PRO A 396 -17.29 21.58 -4.98
N ILE A 397 -16.71 20.63 -4.25
CA ILE A 397 -17.43 19.48 -3.69
C ILE A 397 -17.06 19.27 -2.24
N GLU A 398 -17.89 18.53 -1.51
CA GLU A 398 -17.61 18.09 -0.15
C GLU A 398 -17.67 16.58 -0.04
N LEU A 399 -16.88 16.03 0.89
CA LEU A 399 -17.03 14.63 1.29
C LEU A 399 -18.41 14.41 1.93
N PRO A 400 -18.92 13.16 1.93
CA PRO A 400 -20.15 12.84 2.64
C PRO A 400 -20.10 13.32 4.09
N ASP A 401 -21.18 13.96 4.56
CA ASP A 401 -21.37 14.19 5.99
C ASP A 401 -21.52 12.84 6.72
N PHE A 402 -20.39 12.32 7.15
CA PHE A 402 -20.27 11.01 7.76
C PHE A 402 -19.00 10.91 8.63
N ASN A 403 -19.15 10.54 9.90
CA ASN A 403 -18.02 10.29 10.76
C ASN A 403 -17.36 8.94 10.45
N ALA A 404 -16.42 8.92 9.50
CA ALA A 404 -15.71 7.71 9.08
C ALA A 404 -14.62 7.24 10.07
N GLY A 405 -14.21 8.08 11.03
CA GLY A 405 -13.15 7.77 12.00
C GLY A 405 -13.30 6.42 12.72
N PRO A 406 -14.47 6.12 13.31
CA PRO A 406 -14.74 4.84 13.99
C PRO A 406 -14.61 3.61 13.09
N LEU A 407 -14.78 3.74 11.77
CA LEU A 407 -14.68 2.61 10.83
C LEU A 407 -13.25 2.07 10.66
N ARG A 408 -12.22 2.73 11.20
CA ARG A 408 -10.87 2.16 11.35
C ARG A 408 -10.86 0.85 12.13
N LEU A 409 -11.88 0.62 12.95
CA LEU A 409 -12.10 -0.65 13.64
C LEU A 409 -12.11 -1.85 12.67
N ILE A 410 -12.55 -1.67 11.41
CA ILE A 410 -12.53 -2.72 10.39
C ILE A 410 -11.10 -3.18 10.13
N LEU A 411 -10.18 -2.24 9.86
CA LEU A 411 -8.75 -2.56 9.67
C LEU A 411 -8.15 -3.24 10.90
N THR A 412 -8.46 -2.71 12.10
CA THR A 412 -7.92 -3.23 13.36
C THR A 412 -8.36 -4.69 13.60
N ALA A 413 -9.64 -5.01 13.37
CA ALA A 413 -10.17 -6.36 13.55
C ALA A 413 -9.63 -7.34 12.50
N GLU A 414 -9.57 -6.92 11.22
CA GLU A 414 -9.07 -7.77 10.13
C GLU A 414 -7.56 -8.00 10.26
N GLY A 415 -6.78 -6.98 10.64
CA GLY A 415 -5.34 -7.12 10.86
C GLY A 415 -5.02 -8.06 12.02
N ALA A 416 -5.73 -7.97 13.13
CA ALA A 416 -5.57 -8.91 14.24
C ALA A 416 -5.94 -10.34 13.84
N ALA A 417 -7.00 -10.54 13.04
CA ALA A 417 -7.37 -11.86 12.54
C ALA A 417 -6.34 -12.42 11.55
N ALA A 418 -5.74 -11.56 10.69
CA ALA A 418 -4.71 -11.95 9.73
C ALA A 418 -3.43 -12.44 10.41
N PHE A 419 -3.14 -11.95 11.61
CA PHE A 419 -1.94 -12.28 12.40
C PHE A 419 -2.27 -12.88 13.78
N ASP A 420 -3.42 -13.55 13.91
CA ASP A 420 -3.90 -14.12 15.18
C ASP A 420 -2.87 -15.06 15.83
N GLN A 421 -2.20 -15.90 15.02
CA GLN A 421 -1.18 -16.81 15.52
C GLN A 421 0.03 -16.07 16.12
N LEU A 422 0.40 -14.92 15.57
CA LEU A 422 1.50 -14.10 16.11
C LEU A 422 1.22 -13.70 17.57
N THR A 423 -0.02 -13.24 17.86
CA THR A 423 -0.45 -12.89 19.21
C THR A 423 -0.65 -14.12 20.11
N LEU A 424 -1.26 -15.20 19.60
CA LEU A 424 -1.55 -16.40 20.40
C LEU A 424 -0.31 -17.20 20.83
N THR A 425 0.82 -16.99 20.13
CA THR A 425 2.09 -17.70 20.40
C THR A 425 3.17 -16.78 20.97
N ASP A 426 2.82 -15.57 21.39
CA ASP A 426 3.72 -14.54 21.92
C ASP A 426 4.88 -14.17 20.96
N GLN A 427 4.75 -14.46 19.66
CA GLN A 427 5.76 -14.08 18.67
C GLN A 427 5.72 -12.59 18.32
N ASP A 428 4.65 -11.90 18.65
CA ASP A 428 4.53 -10.45 18.54
C ASP A 428 5.52 -9.71 19.46
N ASP A 429 6.04 -10.35 20.51
CA ASP A 429 7.15 -9.84 21.33
C ASP A 429 8.48 -9.72 20.56
N LEU A 430 8.63 -10.42 19.43
CA LEU A 430 9.80 -10.36 18.55
C LEU A 430 9.76 -9.19 17.55
N MET A 431 8.64 -8.45 17.48
CA MET A 431 8.50 -7.31 16.59
C MET A 431 9.39 -6.15 17.02
N GLU A 432 9.99 -5.44 16.07
CA GLU A 432 10.95 -4.35 16.29
C GLU A 432 10.32 -3.15 16.99
N TRP A 433 9.03 -2.89 16.73
CA TRP A 433 8.33 -1.74 17.27
C TRP A 433 7.27 -2.18 18.28
N GLN A 434 7.45 -1.80 19.55
CA GLN A 434 6.62 -2.19 20.69
C GLN A 434 5.86 -1.01 21.34
N SER A 435 5.73 0.14 20.64
CA SER A 435 5.02 1.30 21.19
C SER A 435 3.51 1.02 21.34
N PRO A 436 2.77 1.81 22.15
CA PRO A 436 1.32 1.66 22.27
C PRO A 436 0.54 1.71 20.95
N SER A 437 1.08 2.36 19.93
CA SER A 437 0.47 2.46 18.59
C SER A 437 0.95 1.38 17.60
N ALA A 438 1.91 0.53 17.99
CA ALA A 438 2.44 -0.54 17.15
C ALA A 438 1.48 -1.74 17.07
N TRP A 439 1.69 -2.59 16.06
CA TRP A 439 0.86 -3.77 15.81
C TRP A 439 0.72 -4.70 17.01
N PRO A 440 1.80 -5.05 17.77
CA PRO A 440 1.66 -5.95 18.92
C PRO A 440 0.56 -5.53 19.88
N ASN A 441 0.58 -4.27 20.32
CA ASN A 441 -0.44 -3.75 21.21
C ASN A 441 -1.82 -3.63 20.54
N THR A 442 -1.84 -3.19 19.28
CA THR A 442 -3.08 -3.03 18.50
C THR A 442 -3.78 -4.38 18.28
N PHE A 443 -3.05 -5.44 17.95
CA PHE A 443 -3.61 -6.78 17.73
C PHE A 443 -4.11 -7.38 19.05
N ARG A 444 -3.34 -7.27 20.15
CA ARG A 444 -3.80 -7.69 21.49
C ARG A 444 -5.11 -7.01 21.88
N ALA A 445 -5.20 -5.69 21.72
CA ALA A 445 -6.41 -4.94 22.04
C ALA A 445 -7.60 -5.28 21.12
N ALA A 446 -7.35 -5.64 19.88
CA ALA A 446 -8.40 -5.98 18.91
C ALA A 446 -9.20 -7.23 19.28
N HIS A 447 -8.65 -8.14 20.11
CA HIS A 447 -9.40 -9.30 20.62
C HIS A 447 -10.59 -8.91 21.51
N PHE A 448 -10.66 -7.66 21.95
CA PHE A 448 -11.79 -7.10 22.70
C PHE A 448 -12.83 -6.39 21.82
N ILE A 449 -12.68 -6.43 20.49
CA ILE A 449 -13.70 -5.91 19.57
C ILE A 449 -14.82 -6.94 19.44
N PRO A 450 -16.06 -6.64 19.87
CA PRO A 450 -17.17 -7.57 19.68
C PRO A 450 -17.47 -7.77 18.19
N ALA A 451 -17.77 -9.01 17.80
CA ALA A 451 -18.16 -9.33 16.43
C ALA A 451 -19.37 -8.49 15.93
N THR A 452 -20.30 -8.17 16.84
CA THR A 452 -21.43 -7.28 16.54
C THR A 452 -20.99 -5.91 16.09
N GLU A 453 -19.95 -5.33 16.72
CA GLU A 453 -19.45 -4.01 16.36
C GLU A 453 -18.68 -4.02 15.04
N TYR A 454 -17.96 -5.09 14.74
CA TYR A 454 -17.35 -5.29 13.41
C TYR A 454 -18.42 -5.36 12.31
N ILE A 455 -19.52 -6.10 12.54
CA ILE A 455 -20.64 -6.18 11.59
C ILE A 455 -21.31 -4.81 11.44
N ASN A 456 -21.56 -4.09 12.55
CA ASN A 456 -22.16 -2.75 12.52
C ASN A 456 -21.25 -1.73 11.81
N ALA A 457 -19.94 -1.80 11.99
CA ALA A 457 -18.97 -0.98 11.25
C ALA A 457 -19.07 -1.22 9.73
N ASN A 458 -19.20 -2.48 9.28
CA ASN A 458 -19.40 -2.79 7.86
C ASN A 458 -20.78 -2.35 7.34
N ARG A 459 -21.84 -2.36 8.17
CA ARG A 459 -23.15 -1.78 7.82
C ARG A 459 -23.06 -0.26 7.65
N ALA A 460 -22.36 0.43 8.55
CA ALA A 460 -22.10 1.86 8.43
C ALA A 460 -21.21 2.19 7.22
N ARG A 461 -20.23 1.34 6.91
CA ARG A 461 -19.43 1.44 5.68
C ARG A 461 -20.29 1.34 4.41
N TYR A 462 -21.32 0.50 4.40
CA TYR A 462 -22.26 0.43 3.29
C TYR A 462 -22.98 1.77 3.07
N GLU A 463 -23.43 2.44 4.13
CA GLU A 463 -24.05 3.78 4.02
C GLU A 463 -23.04 4.81 3.50
N LEU A 464 -21.79 4.77 3.96
CA LEU A 464 -20.73 5.63 3.48
C LEU A 464 -20.49 5.46 1.96
N ILE A 465 -20.51 4.21 1.46
CA ILE A 465 -20.37 3.90 0.03
C ILE A 465 -21.48 4.56 -0.79
N GLN A 466 -22.76 4.44 -0.35
CA GLN A 466 -23.89 5.05 -1.06
C GLN A 466 -23.80 6.58 -1.08
N LYS A 467 -23.39 7.19 0.02
CA LYS A 467 -23.19 8.64 0.11
C LYS A 467 -22.02 9.10 -0.77
N MET A 468 -20.92 8.34 -0.80
CA MET A 468 -19.77 8.68 -1.65
C MET A 468 -20.11 8.54 -3.14
N ASP A 469 -20.91 7.55 -3.54
CA ASP A 469 -21.40 7.44 -4.91
C ASP A 469 -22.21 8.68 -5.33
N SER A 470 -22.98 9.25 -4.40
CA SER A 470 -23.72 10.50 -4.68
C SER A 470 -22.79 11.68 -4.97
N VAL A 471 -21.66 11.80 -4.24
CA VAL A 471 -20.63 12.83 -4.51
C VAL A 471 -20.01 12.58 -5.89
N MET A 472 -19.68 11.32 -6.21
CA MET A 472 -19.04 10.96 -7.48
C MET A 472 -19.97 11.06 -8.71
N GLN A 473 -21.26 11.31 -8.53
CA GLN A 473 -22.17 11.67 -9.65
C GLN A 473 -21.98 13.11 -10.12
N GLU A 474 -21.39 13.97 -9.30
CA GLU A 474 -21.17 15.39 -9.61
C GLU A 474 -19.89 15.60 -10.42
N VAL A 475 -18.88 14.74 -10.25
CA VAL A 475 -17.54 14.88 -10.83
C VAL A 475 -16.98 13.53 -11.32
N ASP A 476 -16.10 13.56 -12.33
CA ASP A 476 -15.36 12.40 -12.81
C ASP A 476 -14.07 12.18 -11.99
N VAL A 477 -13.41 13.29 -11.62
CA VAL A 477 -12.17 13.33 -10.85
C VAL A 477 -12.26 14.51 -9.89
N TYR A 478 -11.68 14.42 -8.70
CA TYR A 478 -11.50 15.57 -7.82
C TYR A 478 -10.12 15.62 -7.17
N LEU A 479 -9.72 16.81 -6.77
CA LEU A 479 -8.46 17.11 -6.10
C LEU A 479 -8.67 17.24 -4.59
N SER A 480 -7.70 16.79 -3.82
CA SER A 480 -7.67 16.92 -2.36
C SER A 480 -6.23 17.06 -1.87
N PRO A 481 -5.98 17.91 -0.87
CA PRO A 481 -4.75 17.81 -0.09
C PRO A 481 -4.59 16.35 0.43
N SER A 482 -3.38 15.80 0.37
CA SER A 482 -3.18 14.35 0.55
C SER A 482 -3.58 13.82 1.93
N PHE A 483 -3.51 14.66 2.99
CA PHE A 483 -3.78 14.25 4.38
C PHE A 483 -4.78 15.13 5.13
N VAL A 484 -5.47 16.04 4.45
CA VAL A 484 -6.43 16.97 5.05
C VAL A 484 -7.86 16.56 4.68
N GLY A 485 -8.84 16.94 5.50
CA GLY A 485 -10.27 16.76 5.22
C GLY A 485 -10.79 15.31 5.30
N GLY A 486 -9.97 14.33 5.73
CA GLY A 486 -10.44 12.93 5.92
C GLY A 486 -10.51 12.10 4.62
N ASN A 487 -10.15 12.69 3.47
CA ASN A 487 -10.23 12.04 2.15
C ASN A 487 -9.55 10.67 2.09
N LEU A 488 -8.32 10.56 2.65
CA LEU A 488 -7.57 9.32 2.64
C LEU A 488 -8.33 8.15 3.28
N LEU A 489 -8.97 8.38 4.44
CA LEU A 489 -9.74 7.35 5.13
C LEU A 489 -11.01 6.98 4.35
N VAL A 490 -11.79 7.99 3.93
CA VAL A 490 -13.04 7.78 3.21
C VAL A 490 -12.82 6.97 1.96
N THR A 491 -11.85 7.36 1.12
CA THR A 491 -11.58 6.69 -0.17
C THR A 491 -10.99 5.28 -0.01
N ASN A 492 -10.24 5.01 1.07
CA ASN A 492 -9.80 3.65 1.40
C ASN A 492 -10.96 2.75 1.88
N LEU A 493 -11.89 3.28 2.67
CA LEU A 493 -13.07 2.56 3.13
C LEU A 493 -14.06 2.28 2.00
N THR A 494 -14.22 3.19 1.05
CA THR A 494 -15.16 3.06 -0.07
C THR A 494 -14.54 2.42 -1.31
N GLY A 495 -13.22 2.21 -1.32
CA GLY A 495 -12.52 1.50 -2.39
C GLY A 495 -12.17 2.34 -3.62
N HIS A 496 -12.32 3.67 -3.58
CA HIS A 496 -12.05 4.55 -4.74
C HIS A 496 -10.57 4.62 -5.11
N PRO A 497 -10.23 4.73 -6.39
CA PRO A 497 -8.86 4.90 -6.85
C PRO A 497 -8.33 6.30 -6.55
N SER A 498 -7.04 6.40 -6.31
CA SER A 498 -6.35 7.70 -6.21
C SER A 498 -4.95 7.65 -6.79
N VAL A 499 -4.48 8.78 -7.29
CA VAL A 499 -3.08 9.00 -7.63
C VAL A 499 -2.55 10.19 -6.83
N VAL A 500 -1.42 9.97 -6.16
CA VAL A 500 -0.68 11.01 -5.46
C VAL A 500 0.58 11.32 -6.27
N LEU A 501 0.90 12.61 -6.40
CA LEU A 501 2.09 13.05 -7.14
C LEU A 501 2.66 14.35 -6.54
N PRO A 502 3.95 14.63 -6.79
CA PRO A 502 4.60 15.85 -6.30
C PRO A 502 3.94 17.11 -6.86
N ASN A 503 3.73 18.11 -6.00
CA ASN A 503 3.22 19.42 -6.37
C ASN A 503 4.09 20.58 -5.89
N GLY A 504 5.31 20.31 -5.47
CA GLY A 504 6.26 21.29 -5.00
C GLY A 504 7.20 20.74 -3.95
N PHE A 505 7.90 21.65 -3.30
CA PHE A 505 8.83 21.36 -2.21
C PHE A 505 8.57 22.34 -1.07
N THR A 506 8.73 21.86 0.14
CA THR A 506 8.67 22.70 1.35
C THR A 506 9.96 23.50 1.53
N ASP A 507 9.96 24.48 2.42
CA ASP A 507 11.14 25.30 2.73
C ASP A 507 12.35 24.48 3.20
N ASP A 508 12.13 23.33 3.82
CA ASP A 508 13.16 22.37 4.26
C ASP A 508 13.61 21.43 3.12
N GLY A 509 13.16 21.67 1.88
CA GLY A 509 13.55 20.90 0.70
C GLY A 509 12.92 19.51 0.59
N ASN A 510 11.94 19.18 1.43
CA ASN A 510 11.19 17.93 1.32
C ASN A 510 10.07 18.07 0.27
N PRO A 511 9.71 16.99 -0.45
CA PRO A 511 8.59 17.03 -1.38
C PRO A 511 7.25 17.31 -0.68
N ALA A 512 6.37 18.02 -1.38
CA ALA A 512 4.94 18.12 -1.10
C ALA A 512 4.15 17.35 -2.16
N SER A 513 2.90 16.99 -1.88
CA SER A 513 2.07 16.23 -2.80
C SER A 513 0.62 16.62 -2.78
N ILE A 514 -0.03 16.45 -3.91
CA ILE A 514 -1.47 16.52 -4.08
C ILE A 514 -2.04 15.15 -4.46
N THR A 515 -3.28 14.87 -4.08
CA THR A 515 -3.99 13.64 -4.41
C THR A 515 -5.16 13.94 -5.34
N PHE A 516 -5.24 13.20 -6.44
CA PHE A 516 -6.41 13.12 -7.31
C PHE A 516 -7.17 11.83 -7.00
N VAL A 517 -8.48 11.88 -7.06
CA VAL A 517 -9.39 10.76 -6.81
C VAL A 517 -10.41 10.70 -7.93
N ALA A 518 -10.74 9.50 -8.40
CA ALA A 518 -11.80 9.31 -9.40
C ALA A 518 -12.89 8.38 -8.89
N ASP A 519 -13.96 8.28 -9.65
CA ASP A 519 -14.99 7.27 -9.43
C ASP A 519 -14.43 5.84 -9.56
N LEU A 520 -15.12 4.88 -8.97
CA LEU A 520 -14.72 3.46 -9.00
C LEU A 520 -14.44 2.99 -10.42
N PHE A 521 -13.30 2.35 -10.63
CA PHE A 521 -12.83 1.79 -11.90
C PHE A 521 -12.57 2.83 -13.02
N ASN A 522 -12.47 4.11 -12.68
CA ASN A 522 -12.18 5.18 -13.64
C ASN A 522 -10.72 5.66 -13.56
N GLU A 523 -9.78 4.71 -13.40
CA GLU A 523 -8.33 5.00 -13.37
C GLU A 523 -7.86 5.71 -14.65
N ALA A 524 -8.52 5.48 -15.77
CA ALA A 524 -8.16 6.11 -17.04
C ALA A 524 -8.34 7.64 -17.01
N ALA A 525 -9.49 8.14 -16.56
CA ALA A 525 -9.73 9.57 -16.40
C ALA A 525 -8.83 10.16 -15.30
N LEU A 526 -8.70 9.45 -14.16
CA LEU A 526 -7.80 9.82 -13.07
C LEU A 526 -6.39 10.13 -13.56
N LEU A 527 -5.79 9.18 -14.28
CA LEU A 527 -4.42 9.28 -14.77
C LEU A 527 -4.30 10.32 -15.89
N ALA A 528 -5.31 10.49 -16.75
CA ALA A 528 -5.28 11.53 -17.79
C ALA A 528 -5.24 12.95 -17.19
N VAL A 529 -6.07 13.23 -16.18
CA VAL A 529 -6.10 14.53 -15.50
C VAL A 529 -4.79 14.78 -14.73
N ALA A 530 -4.34 13.80 -13.96
CA ALA A 530 -3.09 13.91 -13.20
C ALA A 530 -1.86 14.10 -14.11
N ARG A 531 -1.83 13.41 -15.26
CA ARG A 531 -0.77 13.55 -16.26
C ARG A 531 -0.74 14.96 -16.87
N ALA A 532 -1.89 15.53 -17.19
CA ALA A 532 -1.96 16.86 -17.75
C ALA A 532 -1.36 17.90 -16.78
N TYR A 533 -1.67 17.80 -15.49
CA TYR A 533 -1.06 18.61 -14.44
C TYR A 533 0.46 18.38 -14.35
N GLN A 534 0.89 17.12 -14.27
CA GLN A 534 2.31 16.79 -14.11
C GLN A 534 3.17 17.28 -15.29
N LYS A 535 2.62 17.27 -16.51
CA LYS A 535 3.32 17.70 -17.73
C LYS A 535 3.66 19.19 -17.75
N VAL A 536 2.85 20.04 -17.11
CA VAL A 536 3.06 21.51 -17.11
C VAL A 536 3.83 21.99 -15.89
N THR A 537 3.96 21.18 -14.84
CA THR A 537 4.60 21.58 -13.57
C THR A 537 6.01 21.04 -13.38
N GLU A 538 6.33 19.90 -13.98
CA GLU A 538 7.66 19.26 -13.97
C GLU A 538 8.27 19.00 -12.57
N HIS A 539 7.48 19.05 -11.48
CA HIS A 539 7.97 18.78 -10.12
C HIS A 539 8.59 17.38 -9.95
N HIS A 540 8.10 16.42 -10.72
CA HIS A 540 8.57 15.03 -10.74
C HIS A 540 9.96 14.85 -11.39
N GLN A 541 10.46 15.85 -12.09
CA GLN A 541 11.79 15.83 -12.72
C GLN A 541 12.91 16.25 -11.75
N LYS A 542 12.57 16.68 -10.54
CA LYS A 542 13.55 16.91 -9.49
C LYS A 542 13.92 15.61 -8.81
N HIS A 543 15.21 15.42 -8.57
CA HIS A 543 15.75 14.19 -8.00
C HIS A 543 16.55 14.47 -6.73
N PRO A 544 16.61 13.51 -5.78
CA PRO A 544 17.37 13.68 -4.54
C PRO A 544 18.87 13.88 -4.84
N PRO A 545 19.48 14.98 -4.34
CA PRO A 545 20.84 15.36 -4.74
C PRO A 545 21.94 14.33 -4.43
N LEU A 546 21.74 13.52 -3.39
CA LEU A 546 22.71 12.49 -2.96
C LEU A 546 22.80 11.28 -3.91
N PHE A 547 21.91 11.17 -4.91
CA PHE A 547 21.74 10.00 -5.77
C PHE A 547 21.88 10.33 -7.26
N LEU A 548 22.46 11.47 -7.60
CA LEU A 548 22.62 11.93 -8.99
C LEU A 548 23.81 11.28 -9.71
N ASP A 549 24.72 10.62 -8.99
CA ASP A 549 25.94 10.01 -9.47
C ASP A 549 25.90 8.47 -9.51
#